data_236a00b492a73b2671558cbae5538098
#
_entry.id   236a00b492a73b2671558cbae5538098
#
_cell.length_a   1.000
_cell.length_b   1.000
_cell.length_c   1.000
_cell.angle_alpha   90.00
_cell.angle_beta   90.00
_cell.angle_gamma   90.00
#
_symmetry.space_group_name_H-M   'P 1'
#
loop_
_entity.id
_entity.type
_entity.pdbx_description
1 polymer ?
#
loop_
_entity_poly.entity_id
_entity_poly.type
_entity_poly.pdbx_seq_one_letter_code
_entity_poly.pdbx_strand_id
1 'polypeptide(L)'
;MNKRLIAALIAVIFLVAASVKACTLLRSSVKENETTVPSGTQTDEAYIKVNENVPRFSEEEKKNAAAFESYSDLDALGRCGVAFACVGKETMPTEERGPIGSIKPSGWHSVKYDFVDGKYLYNRCHLIGYQLTAENANEKNLITGTRYLNTKGMLPFENMVADYVKETGNHVLYRVTPVFEGKNLVASGVYMEAYSVEDDGDGICFYVYVFNRQPGVKIDYLTGDSVADGTVESASGETTSAEKEETKTYVLNISNGKFHLPDCDSVKKMKEENKQIMKCKRSELINAGYSPCGSCKP
;
A
#
# COMPACT_ATOMS: atom_id res chain seq x y z
N MET A 1 61.09 8.47 -27.99
CA MET A 1 59.82 7.79 -27.78
C MET A 1 59.17 7.51 -29.14
N ASN A 2 58.83 6.27 -29.45
CA ASN A 2 58.51 5.82 -30.80
C ASN A 2 57.09 6.32 -31.18
N LYS A 3 56.92 6.98 -32.34
CA LYS A 3 55.62 7.56 -32.78
C LYS A 3 54.46 6.55 -32.72
N ARG A 4 54.73 5.25 -32.87
CA ARG A 4 53.76 4.18 -32.73
C ARG A 4 53.28 3.95 -31.27
N LEU A 5 54.17 4.18 -30.29
CA LEU A 5 53.83 4.09 -28.87
C LEU A 5 52.92 5.27 -28.42
N ILE A 6 53.19 6.48 -28.98
CA ILE A 6 52.36 7.65 -28.68
C ILE A 6 50.96 7.50 -29.27
N ALA A 7 50.84 6.98 -30.50
CA ALA A 7 49.55 6.71 -31.14
C ALA A 7 48.74 5.66 -30.39
N ALA A 8 49.38 4.61 -29.90
CA ALA A 8 48.70 3.56 -29.08
C ALA A 8 48.22 4.12 -27.72
N LEU A 9 49.02 4.97 -27.07
CA LEU A 9 48.65 5.62 -25.80
C LEU A 9 47.47 6.57 -25.97
N ILE A 10 47.42 7.34 -27.05
CA ILE A 10 46.32 8.24 -27.38
C ILE A 10 45.01 7.44 -27.65
N ALA A 11 45.12 6.31 -28.39
CA ALA A 11 43.97 5.46 -28.65
C ALA A 11 43.38 4.84 -27.39
N VAL A 12 44.24 4.43 -26.44
CA VAL A 12 43.78 3.89 -25.13
C VAL A 12 43.10 4.98 -24.30
N ILE A 13 43.63 6.22 -24.30
CA ILE A 13 43.03 7.34 -23.58
C ILE A 13 41.64 7.68 -24.16
N PHE A 14 41.48 7.65 -25.50
CA PHE A 14 40.17 7.87 -26.13
C PHE A 14 39.18 6.74 -25.84
N LEU A 15 39.62 5.49 -25.79
CA LEU A 15 38.79 4.34 -25.42
C LEU A 15 38.32 4.41 -23.96
N VAL A 16 39.19 4.78 -23.02
CA VAL A 16 38.85 4.97 -21.63
C VAL A 16 37.89 6.15 -21.44
N ALA A 17 38.13 7.27 -22.14
CA ALA A 17 37.26 8.46 -22.11
C ALA A 17 35.87 8.16 -22.71
N ALA A 18 35.78 7.35 -23.76
CA ALA A 18 34.54 6.90 -24.35
C ALA A 18 33.75 5.95 -23.39
N SER A 19 34.45 5.04 -22.71
CA SER A 19 33.88 4.15 -21.72
C SER A 19 33.36 4.89 -20.49
N VAL A 20 34.07 5.91 -20.01
CA VAL A 20 33.64 6.77 -18.89
C VAL A 20 32.44 7.63 -19.30
N LYS A 21 32.43 8.18 -20.56
CA LYS A 21 31.23 8.89 -21.07
C LYS A 21 30.01 7.97 -21.27
N ALA A 22 30.22 6.75 -21.74
CA ALA A 22 29.14 5.78 -21.86
C ALA A 22 28.58 5.37 -20.47
N CYS A 23 29.45 5.20 -19.47
CA CYS A 23 29.05 4.90 -18.09
C CYS A 23 28.35 6.09 -17.44
N THR A 24 28.74 7.35 -17.73
CA THR A 24 28.03 8.55 -17.25
C THR A 24 26.72 8.77 -17.98
N LEU A 25 26.59 8.43 -19.25
CA LEU A 25 25.34 8.50 -20.01
C LEU A 25 24.35 7.39 -19.59
N LEU A 26 24.83 6.19 -19.25
CA LEU A 26 24.00 5.13 -18.65
C LEU A 26 23.55 5.48 -17.22
N ARG A 27 24.35 6.25 -16.47
CA ARG A 27 23.97 6.73 -15.14
C ARG A 27 22.93 7.87 -15.16
N SER A 28 22.82 8.61 -16.27
CA SER A 28 21.85 9.70 -16.42
C SER A 28 20.47 9.25 -16.94
N SER A 29 20.28 7.97 -17.27
CA SER A 29 19.00 7.40 -17.68
C SER A 29 18.28 6.63 -16.58
N VAL A 30 18.88 6.45 -15.40
CA VAL A 30 18.13 6.09 -14.19
C VAL A 30 17.45 7.39 -13.74
N LYS A 31 16.21 7.62 -14.19
CA LYS A 31 15.34 8.63 -13.59
C LYS A 31 15.33 8.33 -12.10
N GLU A 32 15.87 9.26 -11.30
CA GLU A 32 15.69 9.24 -9.86
C GLU A 32 14.21 8.96 -9.58
N ASN A 33 13.93 7.91 -8.80
CA ASN A 33 12.60 7.65 -8.32
C ASN A 33 12.10 8.95 -7.68
N GLU A 34 10.99 9.49 -8.18
CA GLU A 34 10.36 10.65 -7.58
C GLU A 34 9.99 10.29 -6.13
N THR A 35 10.82 10.73 -5.19
CA THR A 35 10.61 10.60 -3.76
C THR A 35 9.89 11.83 -3.20
N THR A 36 9.14 12.53 -4.06
CA THR A 36 8.43 13.75 -3.71
C THR A 36 6.92 13.53 -3.74
N VAL A 37 6.23 14.24 -2.87
CA VAL A 37 4.76 14.29 -2.90
C VAL A 37 4.31 14.84 -4.24
N PRO A 38 3.34 14.23 -4.94
CA PRO A 38 2.81 14.79 -6.18
C PRO A 38 2.31 16.21 -5.97
N SER A 39 2.75 17.16 -6.81
CA SER A 39 2.39 18.58 -6.68
C SER A 39 0.92 18.82 -7.05
N GLY A 40 0.24 19.72 -6.33
CA GLY A 40 -1.10 20.22 -6.68
C GLY A 40 -2.27 19.40 -6.14
N THR A 41 -2.07 18.50 -5.20
CA THR A 41 -3.11 17.59 -4.68
C THR A 41 -3.70 18.07 -3.36
N GLN A 42 -4.49 19.14 -3.38
CA GLN A 42 -5.55 19.30 -2.37
C GLN A 42 -6.74 18.42 -2.79
N THR A 43 -6.81 17.21 -2.27
CA THR A 43 -7.91 16.27 -2.50
C THR A 43 -8.32 15.66 -1.18
N ASP A 44 -9.60 15.32 -1.03
CA ASP A 44 -10.09 14.55 0.13
C ASP A 44 -9.98 13.04 -0.08
N GLU A 45 -9.51 12.61 -1.23
CA GLU A 45 -9.31 11.20 -1.58
C GLU A 45 -8.19 10.55 -0.76
N ALA A 46 -8.34 9.27 -0.46
CA ALA A 46 -7.29 8.51 0.26
C ALA A 46 -6.03 8.32 -0.61
N TYR A 47 -6.18 8.28 -1.90
CA TYR A 47 -5.10 8.09 -2.88
C TYR A 47 -5.40 8.80 -4.19
N ILE A 48 -4.40 8.95 -5.03
CA ILE A 48 -4.51 9.39 -6.41
C ILE A 48 -3.74 8.43 -7.33
N LYS A 49 -4.20 8.31 -8.57
CA LYS A 49 -3.42 7.65 -9.62
C LYS A 49 -2.27 8.55 -10.06
N VAL A 50 -1.10 7.98 -10.25
CA VAL A 50 0.09 8.67 -10.75
C VAL A 50 0.62 7.97 -11.99
N ASN A 51 1.41 8.68 -12.80
CA ASN A 51 1.97 8.15 -14.04
C ASN A 51 0.90 7.43 -14.91
N GLU A 52 -0.28 8.04 -15.06
CA GLU A 52 -1.42 7.47 -15.81
C GLU A 52 -1.83 6.08 -15.31
N ASN A 53 -1.55 5.76 -14.06
CA ASN A 53 -1.77 4.47 -13.41
C ASN A 53 -0.87 3.34 -13.96
N VAL A 54 0.22 3.66 -14.64
CA VAL A 54 1.17 2.70 -15.22
C VAL A 54 2.34 2.52 -14.26
N PRO A 55 2.59 1.29 -13.76
CA PRO A 55 3.72 1.00 -12.87
C PRO A 55 5.06 1.16 -13.59
N ARG A 56 6.13 1.43 -12.81
CA ARG A 56 7.48 1.74 -13.31
C ARG A 56 8.43 0.54 -13.27
N PHE A 57 7.92 -0.66 -13.30
CA PHE A 57 8.75 -1.85 -13.41
C PHE A 57 9.49 -1.88 -14.75
N SER A 58 10.77 -2.23 -14.71
CA SER A 58 11.54 -2.46 -15.93
C SER A 58 11.04 -3.70 -16.68
N GLU A 59 11.33 -3.80 -17.96
CA GLU A 59 10.99 -4.98 -18.76
C GLU A 59 11.72 -6.26 -18.27
N GLU A 60 12.82 -6.11 -17.54
CA GLU A 60 13.52 -7.22 -16.90
C GLU A 60 12.78 -7.67 -15.63
N GLU A 61 12.35 -6.73 -14.77
CA GLU A 61 11.54 -7.03 -13.59
C GLU A 61 10.23 -7.71 -13.98
N LYS A 62 9.52 -7.22 -15.00
CA LYS A 62 8.24 -7.78 -15.47
C LYS A 62 8.30 -9.23 -15.97
N LYS A 63 9.48 -9.71 -16.33
CA LYS A 63 9.69 -11.10 -16.80
C LYS A 63 10.04 -12.07 -15.66
N ASN A 64 10.25 -11.56 -14.45
CA ASN A 64 10.65 -12.38 -13.32
C ASN A 64 9.43 -12.80 -12.50
N ALA A 65 8.97 -14.03 -12.68
CA ALA A 65 7.92 -14.66 -11.88
C ALA A 65 8.45 -15.44 -10.68
N ALA A 66 9.75 -15.38 -10.39
CA ALA A 66 10.28 -16.01 -9.18
C ALA A 66 9.88 -15.20 -7.95
N ALA A 67 9.24 -15.84 -6.98
CA ALA A 67 8.85 -15.19 -5.73
C ALA A 67 10.07 -14.69 -4.95
N PHE A 68 9.99 -13.49 -4.46
CA PHE A 68 10.99 -12.86 -3.59
C PHE A 68 10.35 -11.77 -2.74
N GLU A 69 11.07 -11.36 -1.71
CA GLU A 69 10.82 -10.14 -0.95
C GLU A 69 12.14 -9.44 -0.61
N SER A 70 12.11 -8.13 -0.58
CA SER A 70 13.27 -7.28 -0.31
C SER A 70 12.84 -6.01 0.40
N TYR A 71 13.56 -5.64 1.43
CA TYR A 71 13.31 -4.47 2.26
C TYR A 71 14.60 -3.67 2.39
N SER A 72 14.57 -2.40 1.97
CA SER A 72 15.72 -1.51 2.12
C SER A 72 16.11 -1.33 3.57
N ASP A 73 17.39 -1.13 3.83
CA ASP A 73 17.86 -0.78 5.18
C ASP A 73 17.22 0.55 5.63
N LEU A 74 17.06 0.69 6.94
CA LEU A 74 16.62 1.94 7.52
C LEU A 74 17.68 3.01 7.26
N ASP A 75 17.23 4.23 6.99
CA ASP A 75 18.13 5.37 6.84
C ASP A 75 18.69 5.87 8.20
N ALA A 76 19.53 6.90 8.17
CA ALA A 76 20.14 7.47 9.38
C ALA A 76 19.12 8.07 10.40
N LEU A 77 17.87 8.28 9.98
CA LEU A 77 16.76 8.72 10.84
C LEU A 77 15.87 7.56 11.28
N GLY A 78 16.22 6.31 10.97
CA GLY A 78 15.44 5.12 11.28
C GLY A 78 14.17 4.99 10.41
N ARG A 79 14.13 5.60 9.22
CA ARG A 79 12.99 5.57 8.31
C ARG A 79 13.13 4.42 7.32
N CYS A 80 12.01 3.78 6.99
CA CYS A 80 11.96 2.73 5.97
C CYS A 80 12.27 3.29 4.58
N GLY A 81 12.95 2.49 3.75
CA GLY A 81 13.07 2.69 2.32
C GLY A 81 12.05 1.86 1.54
N VAL A 82 12.41 1.50 0.30
CA VAL A 82 11.55 0.71 -0.59
C VAL A 82 11.36 -0.71 -0.03
N ALA A 83 10.12 -1.17 -0.06
CA ALA A 83 9.76 -2.58 0.09
C ALA A 83 9.31 -3.12 -1.28
N PHE A 84 9.86 -4.23 -1.73
CA PHE A 84 9.61 -4.81 -3.04
C PHE A 84 9.50 -6.32 -2.97
N ALA A 85 8.46 -6.89 -3.56
CA ALA A 85 8.23 -8.34 -3.62
C ALA A 85 7.68 -8.77 -4.99
N CYS A 86 7.94 -10.01 -5.33
CA CYS A 86 7.15 -10.76 -6.28
C CYS A 86 6.26 -11.70 -5.47
N VAL A 87 5.00 -11.33 -5.33
CA VAL A 87 4.02 -12.01 -4.48
C VAL A 87 3.46 -13.21 -5.23
N GLY A 88 3.58 -14.39 -4.65
CA GLY A 88 2.97 -15.65 -5.10
C GLY A 88 2.31 -16.38 -3.93
N LYS A 89 1.67 -17.53 -4.19
CA LYS A 89 1.09 -18.35 -3.10
C LYS A 89 2.12 -18.78 -2.07
N GLU A 90 3.37 -18.97 -2.49
CA GLU A 90 4.50 -19.37 -1.67
C GLU A 90 5.01 -18.30 -0.70
N THR A 91 4.72 -17.01 -0.98
CA THR A 91 5.05 -15.91 -0.06
C THR A 91 3.92 -15.64 0.93
N MET A 92 2.70 -16.09 0.64
CA MET A 92 1.54 -15.82 1.49
C MET A 92 1.62 -16.57 2.83
N PRO A 93 1.02 -16.01 3.91
CA PRO A 93 1.09 -16.64 5.22
C PRO A 93 0.36 -17.98 5.26
N THR A 94 1.00 -18.94 5.90
CA THR A 94 0.43 -20.24 6.29
C THR A 94 0.08 -20.30 7.78
N GLU A 95 0.46 -19.25 8.54
CA GLU A 95 0.23 -19.12 9.98
C GLU A 95 -0.52 -17.84 10.30
N GLU A 96 -1.08 -17.77 11.51
CA GLU A 96 -1.72 -16.56 12.00
C GLU A 96 -0.71 -15.45 12.28
N ARG A 97 -1.14 -14.20 12.08
CA ARG A 97 -0.31 -13.02 12.31
C ARG A 97 0.09 -12.89 13.78
N GLY A 98 1.38 -12.79 14.03
CA GLY A 98 1.92 -12.53 15.37
C GLY A 98 1.83 -11.07 15.82
N PRO A 99 2.17 -10.76 17.09
CA PRO A 99 2.17 -9.41 17.61
C PRO A 99 3.35 -8.59 17.04
N ILE A 100 3.08 -7.31 16.74
CA ILE A 100 4.08 -6.35 16.24
C ILE A 100 4.27 -5.13 17.17
N GLY A 101 3.72 -5.22 18.39
CA GLY A 101 3.65 -4.09 19.34
C GLY A 101 5.02 -3.59 19.85
N SER A 102 6.07 -4.40 19.79
CA SER A 102 7.43 -4.03 20.20
C SER A 102 8.11 -3.05 19.24
N ILE A 103 7.74 -3.05 17.95
CA ILE A 103 8.35 -2.17 16.96
C ILE A 103 7.75 -0.78 17.06
N LYS A 104 8.61 0.22 17.05
CA LYS A 104 8.24 1.64 17.04
C LYS A 104 8.89 2.28 15.81
N PRO A 105 8.17 2.39 14.68
CA PRO A 105 8.69 3.08 13.50
C PRO A 105 9.05 4.54 13.78
N SER A 106 9.81 5.18 12.89
CA SER A 106 10.15 6.60 13.03
C SER A 106 8.89 7.45 13.24
N GLY A 107 8.95 8.46 14.12
CA GLY A 107 7.82 9.33 14.46
C GLY A 107 6.64 8.65 15.16
N TRP A 108 6.85 7.48 15.80
CA TRP A 108 5.77 6.73 16.45
C TRP A 108 5.26 7.42 17.73
N HIS A 109 3.95 7.68 17.74
CA HIS A 109 3.19 8.10 18.91
C HIS A 109 1.95 7.24 19.13
N SER A 110 1.56 7.01 20.38
CA SER A 110 0.31 6.33 20.71
C SER A 110 -0.74 7.39 21.05
N VAL A 111 -1.46 7.85 20.03
CA VAL A 111 -2.45 8.93 20.15
C VAL A 111 -3.84 8.40 19.81
N LYS A 112 -4.84 8.90 20.53
CA LYS A 112 -6.26 8.52 20.35
C LYS A 112 -7.12 9.75 20.03
N TYR A 113 -8.06 9.54 19.11
CA TYR A 113 -9.16 10.46 18.79
C TYR A 113 -10.45 9.65 18.73
N ASP A 114 -11.51 10.10 19.41
CA ASP A 114 -12.77 9.35 19.48
C ASP A 114 -13.46 9.19 18.13
N PHE A 115 -13.22 10.12 17.20
CA PHE A 115 -13.76 10.10 15.84
C PHE A 115 -12.95 9.24 14.84
N VAL A 116 -11.78 8.73 15.24
CA VAL A 116 -10.99 7.82 14.41
C VAL A 116 -11.48 6.38 14.62
N ASP A 117 -11.67 5.64 13.54
CA ASP A 117 -12.03 4.22 13.60
C ASP A 117 -10.98 3.43 14.42
N GLY A 118 -11.45 2.68 15.42
CA GLY A 118 -10.59 2.02 16.40
C GLY A 118 -9.88 2.96 17.37
N LYS A 119 -10.17 4.27 17.31
CA LYS A 119 -9.68 5.36 18.15
C LYS A 119 -8.19 5.70 18.02
N TYR A 120 -7.32 4.77 17.66
CA TYR A 120 -5.89 5.03 17.50
C TYR A 120 -5.59 5.70 16.14
N LEU A 121 -4.96 6.89 16.21
CA LEU A 121 -4.54 7.61 15.01
C LEU A 121 -3.56 6.78 14.18
N TYR A 122 -2.51 6.29 14.83
CA TYR A 122 -1.43 5.58 14.14
C TYR A 122 -1.53 4.06 14.29
N ASN A 123 -1.23 3.40 13.19
CA ASN A 123 -0.98 1.97 13.12
C ASN A 123 0.50 1.74 12.78
N ARG A 124 1.05 0.63 13.21
CA ARG A 124 2.27 0.07 12.64
C ARG A 124 1.89 -0.48 11.28
N CYS A 125 1.99 0.40 10.27
CA CYS A 125 1.50 0.11 8.93
C CYS A 125 2.57 -0.65 8.16
N HIS A 126 2.26 -1.85 7.73
CA HIS A 126 3.14 -2.58 6.83
C HIS A 126 3.20 -1.86 5.47
N LEU A 127 4.39 -1.77 4.87
CA LEU A 127 4.55 -1.37 3.48
C LEU A 127 4.02 -2.48 2.56
N ILE A 128 4.44 -3.72 2.79
CA ILE A 128 3.85 -4.91 2.17
C ILE A 128 3.09 -5.65 3.26
N GLY A 129 1.77 -5.78 3.09
CA GLY A 129 0.88 -6.38 4.08
C GLY A 129 1.22 -7.83 4.40
N TYR A 130 1.04 -8.24 5.66
CA TYR A 130 1.26 -9.61 6.13
C TYR A 130 0.60 -10.66 5.22
N GLN A 131 -0.57 -10.38 4.72
CA GLN A 131 -1.33 -11.28 3.84
C GLN A 131 -0.64 -11.57 2.49
N LEU A 132 0.38 -10.79 2.11
CA LEU A 132 1.08 -10.93 0.84
C LEU A 132 2.40 -11.69 0.95
N THR A 133 3.16 -11.45 2.06
CA THR A 133 4.51 -12.00 2.20
C THR A 133 4.76 -12.69 3.54
N ALA A 134 3.75 -12.85 4.39
CA ALA A 134 3.91 -13.42 5.75
C ALA A 134 4.92 -12.66 6.64
N GLU A 135 5.49 -11.54 6.16
CA GLU A 135 6.47 -10.75 6.91
C GLU A 135 5.77 -9.99 8.04
N ASN A 136 6.02 -10.41 9.28
CA ASN A 136 5.26 -9.93 10.43
C ASN A 136 5.91 -8.75 11.15
N ALA A 137 7.01 -8.98 11.84
CA ALA A 137 7.64 -8.05 12.77
C ALA A 137 8.99 -7.55 12.23
N ASN A 138 9.00 -7.03 11.02
CA ASN A 138 10.17 -6.46 10.36
C ASN A 138 10.13 -4.94 10.45
N GLU A 139 11.11 -4.34 11.14
CA GLU A 139 11.21 -2.89 11.29
C GLU A 139 11.41 -2.16 9.95
N LYS A 140 11.97 -2.82 8.94
CA LYS A 140 12.17 -2.28 7.59
C LYS A 140 10.90 -2.28 6.75
N ASN A 141 9.84 -2.95 7.21
CA ASN A 141 8.54 -3.05 6.57
C ASN A 141 7.42 -2.30 7.32
N LEU A 142 7.73 -1.57 8.39
CA LEU A 142 6.75 -0.91 9.24
C LEU A 142 6.97 0.59 9.32
N ILE A 143 5.96 1.37 8.95
CA ILE A 143 5.96 2.83 9.09
C ILE A 143 4.89 3.29 10.09
N THR A 144 5.05 4.51 10.61
CA THR A 144 3.99 5.22 11.33
C THR A 144 2.94 5.70 10.32
N GLY A 145 1.92 4.89 10.13
CA GLY A 145 0.83 5.16 9.21
C GLY A 145 -0.46 5.50 9.95
N THR A 146 -1.25 6.43 9.44
CA THR A 146 -2.56 6.72 10.00
C THR A 146 -3.52 5.54 9.81
N ARG A 147 -4.57 5.48 10.63
CA ARG A 147 -5.64 4.50 10.44
C ARG A 147 -6.26 4.63 9.04
N TYR A 148 -6.41 5.86 8.55
CA TYR A 148 -6.98 6.15 7.24
C TYR A 148 -6.06 5.67 6.10
N LEU A 149 -4.75 5.97 6.15
CA LEU A 149 -3.78 5.40 5.21
C LEU A 149 -3.89 3.89 5.16
N ASN A 150 -3.83 3.23 6.32
CA ASN A 150 -3.79 1.78 6.42
C ASN A 150 -5.06 1.12 5.87
N THR A 151 -6.25 1.62 6.25
CA THR A 151 -7.52 0.92 5.98
C THR A 151 -8.27 1.42 4.76
N LYS A 152 -8.17 2.70 4.43
CA LYS A 152 -8.86 3.31 3.28
C LYS A 152 -7.94 3.52 2.10
N GLY A 153 -6.64 3.70 2.38
CA GLY A 153 -5.64 3.89 1.36
C GLY A 153 -5.04 2.59 0.85
N MET A 154 -4.27 1.88 1.69
CA MET A 154 -3.46 0.73 1.25
C MET A 154 -4.24 -0.58 1.15
N LEU A 155 -5.04 -0.91 2.16
CA LEU A 155 -5.73 -2.20 2.27
C LEU A 155 -6.56 -2.61 1.02
N PRO A 156 -7.28 -1.71 0.32
CA PRO A 156 -7.99 -2.07 -0.91
C PRO A 156 -7.07 -2.64 -2.01
N PHE A 157 -5.88 -2.08 -2.16
CA PHE A 157 -4.89 -2.53 -3.14
C PHE A 157 -4.22 -3.84 -2.72
N GLU A 158 -3.90 -3.98 -1.44
CA GLU A 158 -3.36 -5.23 -0.88
C GLU A 158 -4.36 -6.39 -1.06
N ASN A 159 -5.65 -6.14 -0.79
CA ASN A 159 -6.70 -7.15 -1.00
C ASN A 159 -6.84 -7.53 -2.47
N MET A 160 -6.76 -6.55 -3.38
CA MET A 160 -6.81 -6.79 -4.83
C MET A 160 -5.69 -7.74 -5.26
N VAL A 161 -4.46 -7.50 -4.81
CA VAL A 161 -3.30 -8.36 -5.09
C VAL A 161 -3.48 -9.74 -4.45
N ALA A 162 -3.87 -9.80 -3.18
CA ALA A 162 -4.06 -11.07 -2.47
C ALA A 162 -5.14 -11.95 -3.10
N ASP A 163 -6.26 -11.36 -3.49
CA ASP A 163 -7.38 -12.07 -4.13
C ASP A 163 -6.95 -12.59 -5.50
N TYR A 164 -6.27 -11.78 -6.32
CA TYR A 164 -5.75 -12.20 -7.62
C TYR A 164 -4.80 -13.40 -7.51
N VAL A 165 -3.80 -13.32 -6.61
CA VAL A 165 -2.84 -14.42 -6.41
C VAL A 165 -3.54 -15.70 -5.93
N LYS A 166 -4.52 -15.60 -5.04
CA LYS A 166 -5.29 -16.76 -4.55
C LYS A 166 -6.13 -17.40 -5.65
N GLU A 167 -6.77 -16.59 -6.48
CA GLU A 167 -7.69 -17.05 -7.53
C GLU A 167 -6.94 -17.67 -8.72
N THR A 168 -5.86 -17.02 -9.17
CA THR A 168 -5.16 -17.42 -10.39
C THR A 168 -3.95 -18.34 -10.12
N GLY A 169 -3.26 -18.14 -9.01
CA GLY A 169 -1.95 -18.72 -8.73
C GLY A 169 -0.79 -18.01 -9.44
N ASN A 170 -1.07 -16.93 -10.14
CA ASN A 170 -0.09 -16.09 -10.82
C ASN A 170 0.66 -15.19 -9.82
N HIS A 171 1.79 -14.64 -10.25
CA HIS A 171 2.62 -13.77 -9.44
C HIS A 171 2.33 -12.29 -9.72
N VAL A 172 2.54 -11.46 -8.70
CA VAL A 172 2.39 -10.01 -8.79
C VAL A 172 3.66 -9.33 -8.29
N LEU A 173 4.32 -8.57 -9.14
CA LEU A 173 5.30 -7.58 -8.70
C LEU A 173 4.59 -6.51 -7.90
N TYR A 174 5.03 -6.28 -6.67
CA TYR A 174 4.42 -5.32 -5.75
C TYR A 174 5.49 -4.51 -5.05
N ARG A 175 5.51 -3.19 -5.28
CA ARG A 175 6.51 -2.30 -4.70
C ARG A 175 5.84 -1.14 -3.98
N VAL A 176 6.32 -0.87 -2.77
CA VAL A 176 5.85 0.26 -1.95
C VAL A 176 7.04 1.13 -1.55
N THR A 177 6.93 2.42 -1.86
CA THR A 177 7.97 3.42 -1.61
C THR A 177 7.42 4.50 -0.70
N PRO A 178 7.82 4.56 0.59
CA PRO A 178 7.43 5.64 1.48
C PRO A 178 8.12 6.95 1.10
N VAL A 179 7.40 8.06 1.21
CA VAL A 179 7.89 9.40 0.88
C VAL A 179 8.07 10.21 2.15
N PHE A 180 9.30 10.56 2.44
CA PHE A 180 9.68 11.43 3.55
C PHE A 180 10.25 12.74 3.04
N GLU A 181 9.64 13.86 3.43
CA GLU A 181 10.14 15.18 3.08
C GLU A 181 11.22 15.64 4.05
N GLY A 182 12.40 15.97 3.55
CA GLY A 182 13.50 16.47 4.36
C GLY A 182 13.84 15.57 5.56
N LYS A 183 13.68 16.11 6.78
CA LYS A 183 13.94 15.39 8.05
C LYS A 183 12.68 14.82 8.70
N ASN A 184 11.55 14.79 8.01
CA ASN A 184 10.31 14.26 8.56
C ASN A 184 10.48 12.80 9.01
N LEU A 185 9.99 12.49 10.22
CA LEU A 185 10.02 11.14 10.78
C LEU A 185 8.79 10.32 10.38
N VAL A 186 7.72 10.99 9.94
CA VAL A 186 6.50 10.36 9.43
C VAL A 186 6.45 10.59 7.93
N ALA A 187 6.18 9.55 7.15
CA ALA A 187 6.03 9.66 5.70
C ALA A 187 4.79 10.49 5.34
N SER A 188 4.91 11.37 4.34
CA SER A 188 3.77 12.12 3.79
C SER A 188 2.77 11.21 3.08
N GLY A 189 3.22 10.06 2.62
CA GLY A 189 2.45 9.02 1.97
C GLY A 189 3.33 7.91 1.44
N VAL A 190 2.75 7.02 0.66
CA VAL A 190 3.47 5.94 0.00
C VAL A 190 3.08 5.87 -1.48
N TYR A 191 4.03 5.64 -2.36
CA TYR A 191 3.75 5.12 -3.68
C TYR A 191 3.53 3.61 -3.59
N MET A 192 2.49 3.13 -4.24
CA MET A 192 2.20 1.70 -4.38
C MET A 192 2.04 1.38 -5.86
N GLU A 193 2.79 0.41 -6.34
CA GLU A 193 2.68 -0.06 -7.71
C GLU A 193 2.66 -1.59 -7.77
N ALA A 194 1.87 -2.13 -8.70
CA ALA A 194 1.75 -3.57 -8.90
C ALA A 194 1.54 -3.93 -10.37
N TYR A 195 1.96 -5.15 -10.71
CA TYR A 195 1.88 -5.69 -12.05
C TYR A 195 1.83 -7.23 -12.00
N SER A 196 0.81 -7.83 -12.55
CA SER A 196 0.73 -9.29 -12.67
C SER A 196 1.62 -9.80 -13.80
N VAL A 197 2.46 -10.80 -13.49
CA VAL A 197 3.59 -11.18 -14.35
C VAL A 197 3.14 -12.05 -15.51
N GLU A 198 2.40 -13.12 -15.25
CA GLU A 198 2.08 -14.15 -16.25
C GLU A 198 1.06 -13.73 -17.30
N ASP A 199 0.29 -12.67 -17.02
CA ASP A 199 -0.72 -12.12 -17.93
C ASP A 199 -0.37 -10.70 -18.42
N ASP A 200 0.89 -10.31 -18.30
CA ASP A 200 1.41 -9.02 -18.77
C ASP A 200 0.64 -7.80 -18.20
N GLY A 201 0.18 -7.89 -16.95
CA GLY A 201 -0.53 -6.81 -16.25
C GLY A 201 -2.02 -6.73 -16.55
N ASP A 202 -2.62 -7.73 -17.21
CA ASP A 202 -4.04 -7.74 -17.55
C ASP A 202 -4.92 -7.88 -16.28
N GLY A 203 -4.49 -8.69 -15.32
CA GLY A 203 -5.19 -8.87 -14.04
C GLY A 203 -4.90 -7.79 -13.02
N ILE A 204 -3.63 -7.43 -12.83
CA ILE A 204 -3.18 -6.40 -11.88
C ILE A 204 -2.23 -5.43 -12.56
N CYS A 205 -2.64 -4.17 -12.65
CA CYS A 205 -1.79 -3.08 -13.15
C CYS A 205 -2.22 -1.76 -12.51
N PHE A 206 -1.42 -1.25 -11.58
CA PHE A 206 -1.70 0.07 -10.99
C PHE A 206 -0.44 0.78 -10.48
N TYR A 207 -0.52 2.11 -10.43
CA TYR A 207 0.45 2.97 -9.76
C TYR A 207 -0.25 4.14 -9.12
N VAL A 208 -0.23 4.18 -7.79
CA VAL A 208 -0.94 5.16 -6.98
C VAL A 208 -0.03 5.79 -5.93
N TYR A 209 -0.36 7.02 -5.53
CA TYR A 209 0.16 7.66 -4.33
C TYR A 209 -0.93 7.68 -3.27
N VAL A 210 -0.67 7.09 -2.12
CA VAL A 210 -1.59 6.99 -0.99
C VAL A 210 -1.15 7.96 0.09
N PHE A 211 -2.05 8.85 0.50
CA PHE A 211 -1.73 9.91 1.47
C PHE A 211 -1.70 9.39 2.90
N ASN A 212 -0.67 9.73 3.65
CA ASN A 212 -0.60 9.43 5.09
C ASN A 212 -1.25 10.56 5.89
N ARG A 213 -2.56 10.64 5.81
CA ARG A 213 -3.38 11.64 6.51
C ARG A 213 -4.53 10.96 7.26
N GLN A 214 -5.16 11.70 8.12
CA GLN A 214 -6.38 11.29 8.82
C GLN A 214 -7.37 12.47 8.78
N PRO A 215 -8.57 12.31 8.20
CA PRO A 215 -9.59 13.35 8.27
C PRO A 215 -9.84 13.79 9.72
N GLY A 216 -9.93 15.09 9.93
CA GLY A 216 -10.12 15.67 11.27
C GLY A 216 -8.85 15.81 12.10
N VAL A 217 -7.68 15.45 11.57
CA VAL A 217 -6.40 15.52 12.31
C VAL A 217 -5.34 16.23 11.47
N LYS A 218 -4.69 17.22 12.09
CA LYS A 218 -3.47 17.84 11.59
C LYS A 218 -2.26 17.10 12.18
N ILE A 219 -1.39 16.62 11.33
CA ILE A 219 -0.17 15.87 11.68
C ILE A 219 1.05 16.77 11.48
N ASP A 220 1.95 16.80 12.45
CA ASP A 220 3.31 17.27 12.28
C ASP A 220 4.18 16.09 11.79
N TYR A 221 4.46 16.05 10.50
CA TYR A 221 5.26 14.98 9.90
C TYR A 221 6.71 14.98 10.36
N LEU A 222 7.22 16.11 10.88
CA LEU A 222 8.58 16.17 11.39
C LEU A 222 8.75 15.29 12.64
N THR A 223 7.75 15.30 13.53
CA THR A 223 7.82 14.61 14.83
C THR A 223 6.88 13.43 14.97
N GLY A 224 5.73 13.46 14.28
CA GLY A 224 4.61 12.56 14.49
C GLY A 224 3.58 13.08 15.51
N ASP A 225 3.77 14.28 16.04
CA ASP A 225 2.76 14.92 16.88
C ASP A 225 1.51 15.26 16.08
N SER A 226 0.37 15.35 16.75
CA SER A 226 -0.89 15.61 16.08
C SER A 226 -1.88 16.36 16.96
N VAL A 227 -2.78 17.10 16.32
CA VAL A 227 -3.89 17.79 16.96
C VAL A 227 -5.15 17.63 16.13
N ALA A 228 -6.33 17.62 16.78
CA ALA A 228 -7.59 17.71 16.04
C ALA A 228 -7.64 19.04 15.28
N ASP A 229 -8.06 19.03 14.02
CA ASP A 229 -8.10 20.22 13.16
C ASP A 229 -9.38 21.06 13.33
N GLY A 230 -10.32 20.57 14.15
CA GLY A 230 -11.60 21.21 14.42
C GLY A 230 -12.65 21.06 13.31
N THR A 231 -12.33 20.33 12.23
CA THR A 231 -13.29 20.08 11.15
C THR A 231 -14.26 18.94 11.48
N VAL A 232 -13.87 18.08 12.40
CA VAL A 232 -14.72 17.02 12.96
C VAL A 232 -15.07 17.42 14.38
N GLU A 233 -16.28 17.92 14.60
CA GLU A 233 -16.77 18.20 15.95
C GLU A 233 -16.70 16.91 16.80
N SER A 234 -16.11 17.03 17.98
CA SER A 234 -16.18 15.96 18.98
C SER A 234 -17.65 15.60 19.16
N ALA A 235 -18.01 14.35 18.89
CA ALA A 235 -19.38 13.86 19.09
C ALA A 235 -19.71 13.75 20.58
N SER A 236 -19.71 14.92 21.28
CA SER A 236 -20.32 15.13 22.57
C SER A 236 -21.29 16.32 22.43
N GLY A 237 -22.46 16.03 21.89
CA GLY A 237 -23.54 17.01 21.82
C GLY A 237 -24.25 17.08 20.47
N GLU A 238 -25.39 16.43 20.41
CA GLU A 238 -26.55 16.67 19.54
C GLU A 238 -26.40 16.59 18.01
N THR A 239 -26.97 15.51 17.51
CA THR A 239 -27.58 15.23 16.21
C THR A 239 -27.98 16.43 15.36
N THR A 240 -27.35 16.57 14.15
CA THR A 240 -28.12 16.95 12.96
C THR A 240 -27.51 16.30 11.70
N SER A 241 -28.33 15.51 11.00
CA SER A 241 -28.16 14.91 9.68
C SER A 241 -26.95 13.95 9.47
N ALA A 242 -26.83 12.93 10.30
CA ALA A 242 -26.42 11.61 9.81
C ALA A 242 -27.64 10.98 9.15
N GLU A 243 -27.59 10.64 7.85
CA GLU A 243 -28.51 9.67 7.30
C GLU A 243 -28.51 8.47 8.24
N LYS A 244 -29.68 8.21 8.81
CA LYS A 244 -29.91 7.11 9.75
C LYS A 244 -29.66 5.83 8.96
N GLU A 245 -28.43 5.29 9.02
CA GLU A 245 -28.13 4.01 8.36
C GLU A 245 -29.11 2.97 8.88
N GLU A 246 -30.05 2.61 8.04
CA GLU A 246 -31.14 1.68 8.40
C GLU A 246 -30.58 0.29 8.62
N THR A 247 -31.07 -0.36 9.66
CA THR A 247 -30.82 -1.79 9.87
C THR A 247 -31.53 -2.58 8.79
N LYS A 248 -30.78 -3.27 7.94
CA LYS A 248 -31.30 -4.12 6.85
C LYS A 248 -30.97 -5.57 7.09
N THR A 249 -31.70 -6.45 6.42
CA THR A 249 -31.39 -7.88 6.43
C THR A 249 -30.38 -8.16 5.32
N TYR A 250 -29.28 -8.82 5.68
CA TYR A 250 -28.24 -9.28 4.76
C TYR A 250 -28.09 -10.79 4.84
N VAL A 251 -27.64 -11.39 3.75
CA VAL A 251 -27.20 -12.78 3.69
C VAL A 251 -25.70 -12.81 3.55
N LEU A 252 -25.03 -13.35 4.55
CA LEU A 252 -23.59 -13.49 4.61
C LEU A 252 -23.19 -14.83 3.99
N ASN A 253 -22.18 -14.80 3.14
CA ASN A 253 -21.48 -16.02 2.75
C ASN A 253 -20.27 -16.20 3.66
N ILE A 254 -20.40 -17.07 4.65
CA ILE A 254 -19.35 -17.31 5.66
C ILE A 254 -18.11 -18.01 5.07
N SER A 255 -18.24 -18.61 3.88
CA SER A 255 -17.13 -19.27 3.20
C SER A 255 -16.17 -18.30 2.51
N ASN A 256 -16.68 -17.16 1.99
CA ASN A 256 -15.88 -16.19 1.25
C ASN A 256 -15.94 -14.75 1.80
N GLY A 257 -16.55 -14.57 2.98
CA GLY A 257 -16.61 -13.28 3.67
C GLY A 257 -17.41 -12.19 2.94
N LYS A 258 -18.30 -12.54 2.00
CA LYS A 258 -19.14 -11.56 1.29
C LYS A 258 -20.55 -11.50 1.87
N PHE A 259 -21.12 -10.29 1.88
CA PHE A 259 -22.53 -10.11 2.24
C PHE A 259 -23.35 -9.59 1.07
N HIS A 260 -24.62 -9.97 1.05
CA HIS A 260 -25.55 -9.78 -0.08
C HIS A 260 -26.88 -9.24 0.40
N LEU A 261 -27.65 -8.62 -0.49
CA LEU A 261 -29.08 -8.43 -0.29
C LEU A 261 -29.79 -9.79 -0.42
N PRO A 262 -30.92 -10.02 0.30
CA PRO A 262 -31.63 -11.31 0.26
C PRO A 262 -32.02 -11.78 -1.15
N ASP A 263 -32.36 -10.84 -2.04
CA ASP A 263 -32.80 -11.13 -3.40
C ASP A 263 -31.66 -11.30 -4.42
N CYS A 264 -30.41 -11.26 -3.97
CA CYS A 264 -29.25 -11.40 -4.85
C CYS A 264 -29.19 -12.79 -5.49
N ASP A 265 -28.95 -12.87 -6.80
CA ASP A 265 -28.84 -14.14 -7.52
C ASP A 265 -27.68 -15.02 -7.00
N SER A 266 -26.64 -14.42 -6.45
CA SER A 266 -25.57 -15.17 -5.77
C SER A 266 -26.06 -15.90 -4.53
N VAL A 267 -27.08 -15.39 -3.82
CA VAL A 267 -27.67 -16.04 -2.66
C VAL A 267 -28.45 -17.30 -3.06
N LYS A 268 -29.11 -17.29 -4.23
CA LYS A 268 -29.85 -18.45 -4.76
C LYS A 268 -28.92 -19.62 -5.07
N LYS A 269 -27.68 -19.32 -5.46
CA LYS A 269 -26.65 -20.31 -5.83
C LYS A 269 -25.76 -20.73 -4.66
N MET A 270 -25.90 -20.07 -3.51
CA MET A 270 -25.09 -20.32 -2.32
C MET A 270 -25.58 -21.57 -1.60
N LYS A 271 -24.65 -22.44 -1.16
CA LYS A 271 -24.99 -23.60 -0.34
C LYS A 271 -25.53 -23.15 1.01
N GLU A 272 -26.57 -23.86 1.53
CA GLU A 272 -27.21 -23.49 2.80
C GLU A 272 -26.22 -23.44 3.97
N GLU A 273 -25.28 -24.35 4.02
CA GLU A 273 -24.22 -24.40 5.05
C GLU A 273 -23.33 -23.15 5.09
N ASN A 274 -23.27 -22.38 4.01
CA ASN A 274 -22.49 -21.14 3.89
C ASN A 274 -23.33 -19.87 4.07
N LYS A 275 -24.65 -20.00 4.30
CA LYS A 275 -25.56 -18.87 4.46
C LYS A 275 -25.74 -18.52 5.93
N GLN A 276 -25.53 -17.27 6.27
CA GLN A 276 -25.94 -16.71 7.56
C GLN A 276 -26.79 -15.46 7.32
N ILE A 277 -28.00 -15.43 7.86
CA ILE A 277 -28.88 -14.27 7.76
C ILE A 277 -28.61 -13.37 8.96
N MET A 278 -28.38 -12.07 8.71
CA MET A 278 -28.10 -11.09 9.75
C MET A 278 -28.90 -9.81 9.50
N LYS A 279 -29.54 -9.28 10.56
CA LYS A 279 -30.20 -7.99 10.53
C LYS A 279 -29.35 -6.99 11.30
N CYS A 280 -28.69 -6.11 10.58
CA CYS A 280 -27.69 -5.19 11.12
C CYS A 280 -27.51 -3.98 10.21
N LYS A 281 -26.70 -3.02 10.62
CA LYS A 281 -26.24 -1.95 9.76
C LYS A 281 -25.16 -2.47 8.81
N ARG A 282 -25.08 -1.92 7.60
CA ARG A 282 -24.04 -2.25 6.61
C ARG A 282 -22.61 -2.03 7.17
N SER A 283 -22.43 -0.94 7.91
CA SER A 283 -21.19 -0.61 8.58
C SER A 283 -20.73 -1.69 9.57
N GLU A 284 -21.66 -2.36 10.27
CA GLU A 284 -21.33 -3.42 11.22
C GLU A 284 -20.72 -4.64 10.51
N LEU A 285 -21.21 -4.98 9.32
CA LEU A 285 -20.65 -6.07 8.51
C LEU A 285 -19.26 -5.76 7.97
N ILE A 286 -19.07 -4.53 7.49
CA ILE A 286 -17.76 -4.07 7.02
C ILE A 286 -16.74 -4.08 8.17
N ASN A 287 -17.16 -3.61 9.36
CA ASN A 287 -16.31 -3.62 10.56
C ASN A 287 -16.02 -5.04 11.05
N ALA A 288 -16.90 -5.99 10.80
CA ALA A 288 -16.71 -7.41 11.07
C ALA A 288 -15.85 -8.12 10.00
N GLY A 289 -15.33 -7.40 8.99
CA GLY A 289 -14.45 -7.95 7.96
C GLY A 289 -15.17 -8.53 6.74
N TYR A 290 -16.48 -8.38 6.64
CA TYR A 290 -17.22 -8.81 5.46
C TYR A 290 -17.15 -7.77 4.34
N SER A 291 -17.05 -8.23 3.10
CA SER A 291 -17.05 -7.39 1.91
C SER A 291 -18.41 -7.38 1.21
N PRO A 292 -18.86 -6.23 0.66
CA PRO A 292 -20.11 -6.18 -0.08
C PRO A 292 -20.01 -6.94 -1.41
N CYS A 293 -21.08 -7.62 -1.80
CA CYS A 293 -21.18 -8.26 -3.11
C CYS A 293 -21.14 -7.23 -4.25
N GLY A 294 -20.25 -7.41 -5.21
CA GLY A 294 -20.11 -6.52 -6.37
C GLY A 294 -21.35 -6.45 -7.28
N SER A 295 -22.18 -7.53 -7.30
CA SER A 295 -23.37 -7.62 -8.16
C SER A 295 -24.59 -6.89 -7.57
N CYS A 296 -24.93 -7.14 -6.30
CA CYS A 296 -26.11 -6.50 -5.69
C CYS A 296 -25.78 -5.22 -4.91
N LYS A 297 -24.52 -4.90 -4.68
CA LYS A 297 -24.02 -3.69 -4.01
C LYS A 297 -24.82 -3.34 -2.76
N PRO A 298 -24.85 -4.26 -1.78
CA PRO A 298 -25.66 -4.14 -0.56
C PRO A 298 -25.23 -3.00 0.33
#